data_03782bd63e2ee42228926f8041b7d07e
#
_entry.id   03782bd63e2ee42228926f8041b7d07e
#
_cell.length_a   1.000
_cell.length_b   1.000
_cell.length_c   1.000
_cell.angle_alpha   90.00
_cell.angle_beta   90.00
_cell.angle_gamma   90.00
#
_symmetry.space_group_name_H-M   'P 1'
#
loop_
_entity.id
_entity.type
_entity.pdbx_description
1 polymer ?
#
loop_
_entity_poly.entity_id
_entity_poly.type
_entity_poly.pdbx_seq_one_letter_code
_entity_poly.pdbx_strand_id
1 'polypeptide(L)'
;QNQFDDMKSIYKSQIDNYVKSNYAISDNARIIRQIIYVEKFKDKDAYLVQINNSKKNRLKLAIANVRLDHDNFKKVVIDDPNRSYQRYKDLSKIINAAIDENADMLIMPEAYVPFEWLATVARTCARNNLAVVTGIEHIKQGNQVFNLTAVILPYEDLENKSALISFHLKKHYAPIEKQEINGYRLKEVTGKHYELYQWHDCYFPVYCCYELTSIVERAMFQSYADFLVAIEWNRDVNYYSNILESLSRDIHCYCVQVNSSNYGDSRITMPSKTEEKDIMRTKGGKNSTILVDEIDIKKIREFQLKDYNLQMKDKGFKTTPPGFDHKIVLDKIRGEKLK
;
A
#
# COMPACT_ATOMS: atom_id res chain seq x y z
N GLN A 1 4.07 -1.87 -27.21
CA GLN A 1 2.88 -2.74 -27.32
C GLN A 1 3.14 -4.11 -26.71
N ASN A 2 4.29 -4.76 -26.98
CA ASN A 2 4.62 -6.08 -26.46
C ASN A 2 4.76 -6.15 -24.93
N GLN A 3 5.32 -5.14 -24.26
CA GLN A 3 5.58 -5.20 -22.81
C GLN A 3 4.33 -5.12 -21.93
N PHE A 4 3.27 -4.47 -22.38
CA PHE A 4 2.02 -4.39 -21.63
C PHE A 4 1.06 -5.54 -21.98
N ASP A 5 1.09 -6.00 -23.20
CA ASP A 5 0.43 -7.26 -23.59
C ASP A 5 1.10 -8.42 -22.85
N ASP A 6 2.42 -8.36 -22.62
CA ASP A 6 3.16 -9.26 -21.74
C ASP A 6 2.77 -9.08 -20.27
N MET A 7 2.58 -7.85 -19.77
CA MET A 7 2.07 -7.61 -18.41
C MET A 7 0.64 -8.10 -18.22
N LYS A 8 -0.24 -7.78 -19.16
CA LYS A 8 -1.64 -8.23 -19.15
C LYS A 8 -1.71 -9.75 -19.30
N SER A 9 -0.83 -10.32 -20.11
CA SER A 9 -0.64 -11.76 -20.30
C SER A 9 -0.04 -12.41 -19.05
N ILE A 10 0.97 -11.81 -18.43
CA ILE A 10 1.58 -12.30 -17.18
C ILE A 10 0.58 -12.18 -16.03
N TYR A 11 -0.13 -11.07 -15.90
CA TYR A 11 -1.16 -10.89 -14.87
C TYR A 11 -2.36 -11.81 -15.11
N LYS A 12 -2.81 -11.93 -16.35
CA LYS A 12 -3.87 -12.86 -16.72
C LYS A 12 -3.42 -14.31 -16.62
N SER A 13 -2.19 -14.65 -17.02
CA SER A 13 -1.67 -16.01 -16.89
C SER A 13 -1.33 -16.37 -15.44
N GLN A 14 -0.91 -15.43 -14.60
CA GLN A 14 -0.76 -15.65 -13.17
C GLN A 14 -2.11 -15.84 -12.49
N ILE A 15 -3.13 -15.04 -12.84
CA ILE A 15 -4.49 -15.24 -12.37
C ILE A 15 -5.10 -16.53 -12.95
N ASP A 16 -4.97 -16.78 -14.25
CA ASP A 16 -5.52 -17.98 -14.90
C ASP A 16 -4.79 -19.26 -14.45
N ASN A 17 -3.48 -19.22 -14.26
CA ASN A 17 -2.72 -20.32 -13.70
C ASN A 17 -3.02 -20.52 -12.21
N TYR A 18 -3.22 -19.44 -11.48
CA TYR A 18 -3.67 -19.43 -10.09
C TYR A 18 -5.09 -20.01 -9.98
N VAL A 19 -6.02 -19.58 -10.83
CA VAL A 19 -7.38 -20.11 -10.89
C VAL A 19 -7.39 -21.55 -11.38
N LYS A 20 -6.65 -21.89 -12.42
CA LYS A 20 -6.58 -23.26 -12.97
C LYS A 20 -5.90 -24.25 -12.04
N SER A 21 -4.81 -23.86 -11.35
CA SER A 21 -4.15 -24.73 -10.37
C SER A 21 -4.99 -24.99 -9.12
N ASN A 22 -5.91 -24.10 -8.80
CA ASN A 22 -6.80 -24.26 -7.64
C ASN A 22 -8.14 -24.97 -7.95
N TYR A 23 -8.51 -25.13 -9.23
CA TYR A 23 -9.74 -25.81 -9.64
C TYR A 23 -9.52 -27.17 -10.32
N ALA A 24 -8.27 -27.53 -10.63
CA ALA A 24 -7.92 -28.85 -11.14
C ALA A 24 -7.60 -29.80 -9.98
N ILE A 25 -8.56 -30.05 -9.11
CA ILE A 25 -8.46 -31.11 -8.10
C ILE A 25 -8.91 -32.43 -8.78
N SER A 26 -7.94 -33.25 -9.16
CA SER A 26 -8.20 -34.69 -9.37
C SER A 26 -8.34 -35.35 -8.01
N ASP A 27 -9.18 -36.40 -7.92
CA ASP A 27 -9.60 -37.15 -6.72
C ASP A 27 -8.49 -37.78 -5.87
N ASN A 28 -7.23 -37.47 -6.10
CA ASN A 28 -6.09 -37.88 -5.27
C ASN A 28 -5.52 -36.63 -4.56
N ALA A 29 -6.15 -36.29 -3.45
CA ALA A 29 -5.84 -35.15 -2.61
C ALA A 29 -4.38 -35.08 -2.16
N ARG A 30 -3.51 -34.42 -2.91
CA ARG A 30 -2.44 -33.63 -2.30
C ARG A 30 -3.10 -32.37 -1.75
N ILE A 31 -3.08 -32.21 -0.43
CA ILE A 31 -3.47 -30.96 0.23
C ILE A 31 -2.48 -29.88 -0.25
N ILE A 32 -2.81 -29.22 -1.36
CA ILE A 32 -2.09 -28.00 -1.79
C ILE A 32 -2.50 -26.96 -0.77
N ARG A 33 -1.57 -26.57 0.08
CA ARG A 33 -1.78 -25.48 1.04
C ARG A 33 -1.97 -24.20 0.25
N GLN A 34 -3.21 -23.71 0.20
CA GLN A 34 -3.49 -22.44 -0.44
C GLN A 34 -2.89 -21.32 0.42
N ILE A 35 -1.95 -20.56 -0.13
CA ILE A 35 -1.23 -19.48 0.56
C ILE A 35 -1.84 -18.13 0.26
N ILE A 36 -2.31 -17.93 -0.97
CA ILE A 36 -2.87 -16.67 -1.45
C ILE A 36 -4.35 -16.86 -1.76
N TYR A 37 -5.18 -15.97 -1.23
CA TYR A 37 -6.62 -15.92 -1.47
C TYR A 37 -6.99 -14.54 -2.00
N VAL A 38 -7.83 -14.50 -3.04
CA VAL A 38 -8.39 -13.27 -3.57
C VAL A 38 -9.88 -13.45 -3.70
N GLU A 39 -10.65 -12.63 -3.00
CA GLU A 39 -12.11 -12.68 -3.09
C GLU A 39 -12.69 -11.26 -3.20
N LYS A 40 -13.86 -11.15 -3.86
CA LYS A 40 -14.59 -9.90 -3.91
C LYS A 40 -15.21 -9.62 -2.55
N PHE A 41 -14.97 -8.42 -2.03
CA PHE A 41 -15.63 -7.94 -0.83
C PHE A 41 -17.12 -7.70 -1.15
N LYS A 42 -18.01 -8.37 -0.42
CA LYS A 42 -19.45 -8.20 -0.62
C LYS A 42 -19.83 -6.74 -0.41
N ASP A 43 -20.68 -6.22 -1.30
CA ASP A 43 -21.26 -4.86 -1.25
C ASP A 43 -20.26 -3.70 -1.30
N LYS A 44 -18.99 -3.96 -1.64
CA LYS A 44 -17.96 -2.94 -1.83
C LYS A 44 -17.26 -3.12 -3.18
N ASP A 45 -16.86 -2.01 -3.80
CA ASP A 45 -15.98 -2.04 -4.97
C ASP A 45 -14.53 -2.33 -4.54
N ALA A 46 -14.34 -3.47 -3.88
CA ALA A 46 -13.06 -3.88 -3.34
C ALA A 46 -12.84 -5.39 -3.42
N TYR A 47 -11.56 -5.77 -3.39
CA TYR A 47 -11.12 -7.16 -3.24
C TYR A 47 -10.36 -7.33 -1.92
N LEU A 48 -10.58 -8.46 -1.25
CA LEU A 48 -9.74 -8.90 -0.16
C LEU A 48 -8.63 -9.80 -0.73
N VAL A 49 -7.38 -9.39 -0.51
CA VAL A 49 -6.18 -10.11 -0.93
C VAL A 49 -5.47 -10.60 0.31
N GLN A 50 -5.50 -11.90 0.56
CA GLN A 50 -4.97 -12.50 1.78
C GLN A 50 -3.76 -13.37 1.50
N ILE A 51 -2.75 -13.27 2.35
CA ILE A 51 -1.59 -14.16 2.38
C ILE A 51 -1.58 -14.88 3.72
N ASN A 52 -1.69 -16.21 3.65
CA ASN A 52 -1.64 -17.06 4.83
C ASN A 52 -0.19 -17.23 5.30
N ASN A 53 0.23 -16.38 6.20
CA ASN A 53 1.53 -16.40 6.84
C ASN A 53 1.40 -16.22 8.36
N SER A 54 2.53 -16.31 9.09
CA SER A 54 2.54 -16.19 10.55
C SER A 54 2.03 -14.82 11.01
N LYS A 55 1.22 -14.81 12.06
CA LYS A 55 0.68 -13.59 12.68
C LYS A 55 1.80 -12.74 13.30
N LYS A 56 1.73 -11.42 13.13
CA LYS A 56 2.53 -10.43 13.84
C LYS A 56 1.64 -9.50 14.65
N ASN A 57 2.04 -9.22 15.89
CA ASN A 57 1.35 -8.27 16.77
C ASN A 57 1.82 -6.84 16.56
N ARG A 58 3.02 -6.66 16.00
CA ARG A 58 3.64 -5.40 15.68
C ARG A 58 4.25 -5.48 14.29
N LEU A 59 4.27 -4.37 13.60
CA LEU A 59 4.95 -4.22 12.31
C LEU A 59 5.94 -3.06 12.38
N LYS A 60 7.19 -3.33 12.00
CA LYS A 60 8.23 -2.33 11.85
C LYS A 60 8.16 -1.76 10.44
N LEU A 61 7.75 -0.50 10.33
CA LEU A 61 7.52 0.19 9.06
C LEU A 61 8.65 1.15 8.75
N ALA A 62 9.15 1.10 7.53
CA ALA A 62 10.10 2.06 6.98
C ALA A 62 9.38 2.97 5.99
N ILE A 63 9.43 4.27 6.18
CA ILE A 63 8.95 5.27 5.21
C ILE A 63 10.12 5.94 4.51
N ALA A 64 10.06 5.97 3.18
CA ALA A 64 11.14 6.54 2.38
C ALA A 64 11.01 8.06 2.25
N ASN A 65 12.07 8.77 2.57
CA ASN A 65 12.24 10.19 2.30
C ASN A 65 13.10 10.35 1.04
N VAL A 66 12.47 10.35 -0.13
CA VAL A 66 13.13 10.34 -1.44
C VAL A 66 12.56 11.40 -2.36
N ARG A 67 13.41 11.96 -3.23
CA ARG A 67 13.00 12.94 -4.23
C ARG A 67 12.49 12.26 -5.49
N LEU A 68 11.48 12.87 -6.10
CA LEU A 68 11.05 12.58 -7.46
C LEU A 68 11.56 13.66 -8.39
N ASP A 69 12.08 13.24 -9.53
CA ASP A 69 12.39 14.15 -10.63
C ASP A 69 11.11 14.43 -11.42
N HIS A 70 10.70 15.70 -11.49
CA HIS A 70 9.52 16.12 -12.22
C HIS A 70 9.59 15.83 -13.71
N ASP A 71 10.80 15.74 -14.27
CA ASP A 71 10.99 15.45 -15.67
C ASP A 71 10.76 13.96 -16.01
N ASN A 72 10.71 13.07 -15.01
CA ASN A 72 10.51 11.63 -15.26
C ASN A 72 9.19 11.35 -15.99
N PHE A 73 8.09 12.01 -15.63
CA PHE A 73 6.82 11.87 -16.33
C PHE A 73 6.95 12.28 -17.81
N LYS A 74 7.51 13.48 -18.06
CA LYS A 74 7.76 13.98 -19.41
C LYS A 74 8.61 13.01 -20.24
N LYS A 75 9.68 12.49 -19.64
CA LYS A 75 10.58 11.52 -20.31
C LYS A 75 9.85 10.23 -20.69
N VAL A 76 8.97 9.74 -19.82
CA VAL A 76 8.15 8.55 -20.11
C VAL A 76 7.22 8.80 -21.31
N VAL A 77 6.52 9.95 -21.33
CA VAL A 77 5.54 10.22 -22.38
C VAL A 77 6.18 10.48 -23.75
N ILE A 78 7.45 10.89 -23.80
CA ILE A 78 8.24 11.02 -25.06
C ILE A 78 9.06 9.78 -25.40
N ASP A 79 8.83 8.65 -24.72
CA ASP A 79 9.50 7.35 -24.93
C ASP A 79 11.03 7.39 -24.66
N ASP A 80 11.51 8.30 -23.80
CA ASP A 80 12.91 8.41 -23.32
C ASP A 80 13.01 8.34 -21.79
N PRO A 81 12.55 7.25 -21.15
CA PRO A 81 12.47 7.16 -19.70
C PRO A 81 13.86 7.16 -19.03
N ASN A 82 13.96 7.84 -17.90
CA ASN A 82 15.18 7.90 -17.11
C ASN A 82 15.50 6.55 -16.44
N ARG A 83 16.47 5.82 -16.98
CA ARG A 83 16.98 4.55 -16.47
C ARG A 83 18.44 4.65 -16.03
N SER A 84 18.83 5.83 -15.51
CA SER A 84 20.20 6.09 -15.09
C SER A 84 20.66 5.17 -13.94
N TYR A 85 21.93 4.82 -13.95
CA TYR A 85 22.56 4.05 -12.88
C TYR A 85 22.42 4.73 -11.51
N GLN A 86 22.48 6.07 -11.48
CA GLN A 86 22.32 6.82 -10.24
C GLN A 86 20.93 6.60 -9.62
N ARG A 87 19.88 6.64 -10.43
CA ARG A 87 18.51 6.36 -9.99
C ARG A 87 18.35 4.94 -9.43
N TYR A 88 18.96 3.97 -10.11
CA TYR A 88 18.98 2.57 -9.64
C TYR A 88 19.74 2.42 -8.31
N LYS A 89 20.89 3.09 -8.19
CA LYS A 89 21.70 3.10 -6.96
C LYS A 89 20.93 3.72 -5.79
N ASP A 90 20.19 4.81 -6.02
CA ASP A 90 19.39 5.46 -4.98
C ASP A 90 18.25 4.56 -4.51
N LEU A 91 17.55 3.88 -5.42
CA LEU A 91 16.54 2.88 -5.08
C LEU A 91 17.14 1.72 -4.27
N SER A 92 18.26 1.17 -4.71
CA SER A 92 18.96 0.08 -4.02
C SER A 92 19.40 0.47 -2.62
N LYS A 93 19.88 1.70 -2.44
CA LYS A 93 20.26 2.24 -1.13
C LYS A 93 19.07 2.26 -0.16
N ILE A 94 17.90 2.69 -0.61
CA ILE A 94 16.68 2.76 0.23
C ILE A 94 16.22 1.36 0.63
N ILE A 95 16.21 0.41 -0.32
CA ILE A 95 15.82 -0.97 -0.04
C ILE A 95 16.80 -1.62 0.95
N ASN A 96 18.09 -1.48 0.72
CA ASN A 96 19.11 -2.03 1.61
C ASN A 96 19.02 -1.42 3.01
N ALA A 97 18.80 -0.11 3.13
CA ALA A 97 18.62 0.53 4.43
C ALA A 97 17.41 -0.04 5.19
N ALA A 98 16.29 -0.35 4.51
CA ALA A 98 15.14 -0.98 5.14
C ALA A 98 15.44 -2.43 5.59
N ILE A 99 16.25 -3.16 4.80
CA ILE A 99 16.71 -4.51 5.15
C ILE A 99 17.62 -4.47 6.37
N ASP A 100 18.61 -3.57 6.38
CA ASP A 100 19.57 -3.41 7.47
C ASP A 100 18.89 -3.03 8.80
N GLU A 101 17.80 -2.24 8.71
CA GLU A 101 16.95 -1.91 9.86
C GLU A 101 16.00 -3.03 10.26
N ASN A 102 15.98 -4.15 9.56
CA ASN A 102 15.01 -5.25 9.75
C ASN A 102 13.55 -4.75 9.73
N ALA A 103 13.22 -3.87 8.79
CA ALA A 103 11.86 -3.42 8.60
C ALA A 103 10.98 -4.55 8.03
N ASP A 104 9.74 -4.62 8.48
CA ASP A 104 8.75 -5.56 7.92
C ASP A 104 8.21 -5.06 6.59
N MET A 105 8.01 -3.74 6.47
CA MET A 105 7.46 -3.13 5.26
C MET A 105 8.17 -1.80 4.96
N LEU A 106 8.54 -1.60 3.69
CA LEU A 106 9.04 -0.34 3.15
C LEU A 106 7.96 0.32 2.30
N ILE A 107 7.66 1.59 2.60
CA ILE A 107 6.72 2.39 1.83
C ILE A 107 7.47 3.50 1.11
N MET A 108 7.30 3.58 -0.22
CA MET A 108 7.90 4.59 -1.09
C MET A 108 6.82 5.42 -1.79
N PRO A 109 7.10 6.66 -2.23
CA PRO A 109 6.09 7.55 -2.76
C PRO A 109 5.52 7.10 -4.11
N GLU A 110 4.48 7.81 -4.57
CA GLU A 110 3.87 7.67 -5.89
C GLU A 110 4.91 7.85 -7.01
N ALA A 111 4.75 7.15 -8.14
CA ALA A 111 5.54 7.28 -9.37
C ALA A 111 7.07 7.12 -9.20
N TYR A 112 7.54 6.40 -8.18
CA TYR A 112 8.96 6.36 -7.83
C TYR A 112 9.74 5.27 -8.55
N VAL A 113 9.21 4.02 -8.61
CA VAL A 113 9.94 2.85 -9.13
C VAL A 113 9.63 2.63 -10.61
N PRO A 114 10.66 2.59 -11.49
CA PRO A 114 10.48 2.14 -12.86
C PRO A 114 9.95 0.70 -12.93
N PHE A 115 9.01 0.46 -13.83
CA PHE A 115 8.39 -0.86 -13.97
C PHE A 115 9.41 -1.97 -14.24
N GLU A 116 10.43 -1.71 -15.05
CA GLU A 116 11.45 -2.68 -15.45
C GLU A 116 12.29 -3.19 -14.27
N TRP A 117 12.34 -2.43 -13.18
CA TRP A 117 13.09 -2.80 -11.97
C TRP A 117 12.25 -3.59 -10.96
N LEU A 118 10.94 -3.65 -11.18
CA LEU A 118 9.99 -4.24 -10.21
C LEU A 118 10.30 -5.71 -9.91
N ALA A 119 10.64 -6.51 -10.93
CA ALA A 119 10.99 -7.91 -10.71
C ALA A 119 12.25 -8.09 -9.84
N THR A 120 13.22 -7.18 -9.96
CA THR A 120 14.43 -7.18 -9.13
C THR A 120 14.09 -6.77 -7.69
N VAL A 121 13.26 -5.74 -7.52
CA VAL A 121 12.75 -5.33 -6.21
C VAL A 121 12.01 -6.49 -5.55
N ALA A 122 11.07 -7.13 -6.24
CA ALA A 122 10.28 -8.23 -5.70
C ALA A 122 11.15 -9.43 -5.26
N ARG A 123 12.16 -9.80 -6.05
CA ARG A 123 13.11 -10.87 -5.68
C ARG A 123 13.92 -10.51 -4.42
N THR A 124 14.38 -9.27 -4.32
CA THR A 124 15.11 -8.78 -3.14
C THR A 124 14.20 -8.81 -1.92
N CYS A 125 12.97 -8.35 -2.07
CA CYS A 125 11.95 -8.35 -1.02
C CYS A 125 11.61 -9.75 -0.54
N ALA A 126 11.38 -10.70 -1.46
CA ALA A 126 11.11 -12.09 -1.11
C ALA A 126 12.23 -12.72 -0.29
N ARG A 127 13.49 -12.53 -0.70
CA ARG A 127 14.67 -13.08 -0.02
C ARG A 127 14.84 -12.57 1.41
N ASN A 128 14.48 -11.29 1.64
CA ASN A 128 14.68 -10.61 2.92
C ASN A 128 13.40 -10.49 3.76
N ASN A 129 12.30 -11.10 3.31
CA ASN A 129 10.99 -11.02 3.96
C ASN A 129 10.53 -9.56 4.20
N LEU A 130 10.85 -8.65 3.27
CA LEU A 130 10.51 -7.24 3.30
C LEU A 130 9.32 -6.98 2.38
N ALA A 131 8.16 -6.59 2.92
CA ALA A 131 7.06 -6.10 2.10
C ALA A 131 7.38 -4.71 1.54
N VAL A 132 6.83 -4.39 0.36
CA VAL A 132 7.00 -3.06 -0.24
C VAL A 132 5.67 -2.55 -0.79
N VAL A 133 5.36 -1.28 -0.48
CA VAL A 133 4.33 -0.50 -1.16
C VAL A 133 5.00 0.66 -1.87
N THR A 134 4.78 0.79 -3.18
CA THR A 134 5.42 1.83 -3.98
C THR A 134 4.60 2.24 -5.19
N GLY A 135 4.62 3.52 -5.54
CA GLY A 135 4.15 3.95 -6.85
C GLY A 135 5.10 3.52 -7.95
N ILE A 136 4.52 2.99 -9.03
CA ILE A 136 5.25 2.70 -10.26
C ILE A 136 5.26 3.97 -11.11
N GLU A 137 6.40 4.27 -11.71
CA GLU A 137 6.49 5.34 -12.71
C GLU A 137 5.41 5.16 -13.76
N HIS A 138 4.77 6.24 -14.19
CA HIS A 138 3.70 6.16 -15.18
C HIS A 138 4.08 5.28 -16.36
N ILE A 139 3.13 4.51 -16.86
CA ILE A 139 3.32 3.64 -18.03
C ILE A 139 2.50 4.19 -19.17
N LYS A 140 3.16 4.50 -20.29
CA LYS A 140 2.50 4.91 -21.54
C LYS A 140 2.32 3.70 -22.44
N GLN A 141 1.11 3.55 -22.97
CA GLN A 141 0.81 2.56 -24.01
C GLN A 141 -0.11 3.19 -25.07
N GLY A 142 0.42 3.40 -26.26
CA GLY A 142 -0.30 4.12 -27.30
C GLY A 142 -0.68 5.53 -26.83
N ASN A 143 -1.97 5.82 -26.80
CA ASN A 143 -2.49 7.10 -26.28
C ASN A 143 -2.99 7.02 -24.82
N GLN A 144 -2.67 5.97 -24.10
CA GLN A 144 -3.11 5.75 -22.71
C GLN A 144 -1.95 5.88 -21.74
N VAL A 145 -2.26 6.37 -20.52
CA VAL A 145 -1.32 6.45 -19.39
C VAL A 145 -1.92 5.74 -18.19
N PHE A 146 -1.10 4.94 -17.53
CA PHE A 146 -1.44 4.19 -16.33
C PHE A 146 -0.61 4.72 -15.16
N ASN A 147 -1.27 4.95 -14.03
CA ASN A 147 -0.63 5.23 -12.75
C ASN A 147 -0.93 4.06 -11.81
N LEU A 148 0.09 3.30 -11.49
CA LEU A 148 -0.01 2.05 -10.73
C LEU A 148 0.71 2.17 -9.39
N THR A 149 0.12 1.57 -8.36
CA THR A 149 0.79 1.25 -7.11
C THR A 149 1.07 -0.24 -7.06
N ALA A 150 2.31 -0.62 -6.81
CA ALA A 150 2.67 -2.01 -6.55
C ALA A 150 2.69 -2.28 -5.06
N VAL A 151 2.05 -3.37 -4.65
CA VAL A 151 2.10 -3.95 -3.31
C VAL A 151 2.78 -5.31 -3.42
N ILE A 152 3.98 -5.42 -2.86
CA ILE A 152 4.81 -6.61 -2.90
C ILE A 152 4.78 -7.24 -1.52
N LEU A 153 4.21 -8.43 -1.41
CA LEU A 153 4.02 -9.13 -0.14
C LEU A 153 4.77 -10.45 -0.15
N PRO A 154 5.87 -10.57 0.62
CA PRO A 154 6.61 -11.81 0.76
C PRO A 154 5.79 -12.90 1.43
N TYR A 155 6.02 -14.13 1.02
CA TYR A 155 5.52 -15.34 1.65
C TYR A 155 6.50 -16.50 1.47
N GLU A 156 6.34 -17.53 2.29
CA GLU A 156 7.15 -18.73 2.22
C GLU A 156 6.27 -19.94 1.96
N ASP A 157 6.67 -20.77 1.01
CA ASP A 157 6.02 -22.03 0.66
C ASP A 157 7.07 -23.15 0.62
N LEU A 158 6.97 -24.10 1.56
CA LEU A 158 7.88 -25.25 1.64
C LEU A 158 9.36 -24.87 1.47
N GLU A 159 9.85 -23.92 2.24
CA GLU A 159 11.23 -23.39 2.20
C GLU A 159 11.53 -22.46 1.00
N ASN A 160 10.60 -22.29 0.07
CA ASN A 160 10.77 -21.35 -1.04
C ASN A 160 10.26 -19.97 -0.65
N LYS A 161 11.16 -18.99 -0.64
CA LYS A 161 10.82 -17.58 -0.45
C LYS A 161 10.33 -16.97 -1.75
N SER A 162 9.11 -16.44 -1.73
CA SER A 162 8.47 -15.81 -2.87
C SER A 162 7.79 -14.51 -2.46
N ALA A 163 7.21 -13.80 -3.41
CA ALA A 163 6.40 -12.61 -3.14
C ALA A 163 5.23 -12.51 -4.13
N LEU A 164 4.07 -12.15 -3.62
CA LEU A 164 2.96 -11.67 -4.42
C LEU A 164 3.27 -10.24 -4.86
N ILE A 165 3.09 -9.94 -6.15
CA ILE A 165 3.04 -8.57 -6.66
C ILE A 165 1.59 -8.28 -7.03
N SER A 166 0.94 -7.40 -6.28
CA SER A 166 -0.39 -6.90 -6.59
C SER A 166 -0.29 -5.48 -7.10
N PHE A 167 -1.18 -5.09 -8.02
CA PHE A 167 -1.23 -3.73 -8.56
C PHE A 167 -2.58 -3.11 -8.24
N HIS A 168 -2.53 -1.93 -7.65
CA HIS A 168 -3.64 -1.01 -7.58
C HIS A 168 -3.54 -0.01 -8.73
N LEU A 169 -4.52 0.01 -9.62
CA LEU A 169 -4.63 1.02 -10.68
C LEU A 169 -5.37 2.23 -10.12
N LYS A 170 -4.72 3.39 -10.16
CA LYS A 170 -5.28 4.65 -9.63
C LYS A 170 -6.68 4.91 -10.18
N LYS A 171 -7.63 5.11 -9.26
CA LYS A 171 -9.03 5.31 -9.58
C LYS A 171 -9.35 6.79 -9.84
N HIS A 172 -8.74 7.68 -9.07
CA HIS A 172 -8.97 9.12 -9.14
C HIS A 172 -7.68 9.89 -9.40
N TYR A 173 -7.58 10.47 -10.60
CA TYR A 173 -6.48 11.34 -10.98
C TYR A 173 -6.79 12.79 -10.58
N ALA A 174 -5.79 13.52 -10.06
CA ALA A 174 -5.93 14.91 -9.74
C ALA A 174 -6.20 15.76 -10.99
N PRO A 175 -6.96 16.89 -10.90
CA PRO A 175 -7.23 17.74 -12.06
C PRO A 175 -5.97 18.20 -12.79
N ILE A 176 -4.92 18.59 -12.06
CA ILE A 176 -3.66 19.02 -12.64
C ILE A 176 -2.93 17.85 -13.36
N GLU A 177 -2.97 16.65 -12.82
CA GLU A 177 -2.42 15.45 -13.43
C GLU A 177 -3.13 15.11 -14.75
N LYS A 178 -4.48 15.19 -14.76
CA LYS A 178 -5.27 15.03 -15.99
C LYS A 178 -4.94 16.10 -17.03
N GLN A 179 -4.78 17.35 -16.61
CA GLN A 179 -4.40 18.43 -17.51
C GLN A 179 -3.03 18.19 -18.14
N GLU A 180 -2.07 17.71 -17.36
CA GLU A 180 -0.73 17.39 -17.85
C GLU A 180 -0.77 16.22 -18.86
N ILE A 181 -1.46 15.11 -18.52
CA ILE A 181 -1.67 13.97 -19.42
C ILE A 181 -2.32 14.40 -20.74
N ASN A 182 -3.40 15.20 -20.66
CA ASN A 182 -4.11 15.69 -21.82
C ASN A 182 -3.25 16.64 -22.69
N GLY A 183 -2.34 17.40 -22.08
CA GLY A 183 -1.37 18.26 -22.78
C GLY A 183 -0.48 17.49 -23.74
N TYR A 184 -0.22 16.22 -23.47
CA TYR A 184 0.50 15.31 -24.38
C TYR A 184 -0.43 14.51 -25.32
N ARG A 185 -1.72 14.85 -25.41
CA ARG A 185 -2.75 14.13 -26.18
C ARG A 185 -2.93 12.67 -25.74
N LEU A 186 -2.67 12.41 -24.46
CA LEU A 186 -2.85 11.11 -23.82
C LEU A 186 -4.13 11.10 -22.99
N LYS A 187 -4.59 9.90 -22.59
CA LYS A 187 -5.75 9.69 -21.72
C LYS A 187 -5.36 8.83 -20.53
N GLU A 188 -5.80 9.20 -19.36
CA GLU A 188 -5.65 8.38 -18.16
C GLU A 188 -6.49 7.11 -18.23
N VAL A 189 -5.96 6.01 -17.72
CA VAL A 189 -6.70 4.77 -17.48
C VAL A 189 -7.00 4.67 -16.00
N THR A 190 -8.28 4.59 -15.65
CA THR A 190 -8.76 4.57 -14.26
C THR A 190 -9.06 3.17 -13.76
N GLY A 191 -8.69 2.90 -12.51
CA GLY A 191 -9.09 1.70 -11.76
C GLY A 191 -10.58 1.69 -11.44
N LYS A 192 -11.09 0.51 -11.04
CA LYS A 192 -12.50 0.33 -10.65
C LYS A 192 -12.66 -0.10 -9.20
N HIS A 193 -11.63 -0.69 -8.62
CA HIS A 193 -11.68 -1.35 -7.33
C HIS A 193 -10.57 -0.85 -6.43
N TYR A 194 -10.76 -1.06 -5.13
CA TYR A 194 -9.70 -0.99 -4.13
C TYR A 194 -9.37 -2.40 -3.65
N GLU A 195 -8.22 -2.55 -3.00
CA GLU A 195 -7.80 -3.78 -2.37
C GLU A 195 -7.65 -3.57 -0.86
N LEU A 196 -8.19 -4.51 -0.07
CA LEU A 196 -7.83 -4.72 1.33
C LEU A 196 -6.85 -5.87 1.38
N TYR A 197 -5.62 -5.59 1.74
CA TYR A 197 -4.58 -6.60 1.90
C TYR A 197 -4.60 -7.16 3.31
N GLN A 198 -4.39 -8.47 3.42
CA GLN A 198 -4.09 -9.13 4.70
C GLN A 198 -2.73 -9.81 4.58
N TRP A 199 -1.78 -9.34 5.39
CA TRP A 199 -0.41 -9.85 5.46
C TRP A 199 0.03 -9.90 6.91
N HIS A 200 0.56 -11.05 7.37
CA HIS A 200 0.86 -11.29 8.80
C HIS A 200 -0.33 -11.05 9.75
N ASP A 201 -1.53 -11.36 9.30
CA ASP A 201 -2.80 -11.08 10.01
C ASP A 201 -3.06 -9.57 10.24
N CYS A 202 -2.39 -8.70 9.52
CA CYS A 202 -2.62 -7.26 9.54
C CYS A 202 -3.35 -6.83 8.28
N TYR A 203 -4.40 -6.01 8.43
CA TYR A 203 -5.28 -5.61 7.34
C TYR A 203 -5.03 -4.15 6.95
N PHE A 204 -4.78 -3.89 5.68
CA PHE A 204 -4.50 -2.54 5.21
C PHE A 204 -4.95 -2.30 3.76
N PRO A 205 -5.64 -1.19 3.47
CA PRO A 205 -5.84 -0.67 2.12
C PRO A 205 -4.67 0.25 1.72
N VAL A 206 -4.56 0.48 0.40
CA VAL A 206 -3.61 1.42 -0.17
C VAL A 206 -4.35 2.44 -1.01
N TYR A 207 -3.99 3.73 -0.85
CA TYR A 207 -4.54 4.84 -1.62
C TYR A 207 -3.40 5.60 -2.31
N CYS A 208 -3.66 6.04 -3.54
CA CYS A 208 -2.72 6.81 -4.33
C CYS A 208 -3.16 8.29 -4.41
N CYS A 209 -2.50 9.14 -3.63
CA CYS A 209 -2.59 10.61 -3.69
C CYS A 209 -4.05 11.12 -3.68
N TYR A 210 -4.56 11.61 -4.82
CA TYR A 210 -5.87 12.24 -4.95
C TYR A 210 -7.05 11.35 -4.55
N GLU A 211 -6.88 10.05 -4.48
CA GLU A 211 -7.91 9.12 -4.01
C GLU A 211 -8.34 9.39 -2.55
N LEU A 212 -7.42 9.91 -1.73
CA LEU A 212 -7.73 10.32 -0.36
C LEU A 212 -8.76 11.45 -0.24
N THR A 213 -9.03 12.19 -1.31
CA THR A 213 -10.03 13.26 -1.28
C THR A 213 -11.46 12.74 -1.29
N SER A 214 -11.68 11.48 -1.70
CA SER A 214 -13.00 10.84 -1.69
C SER A 214 -13.38 10.37 -0.29
N ILE A 215 -14.33 11.04 0.34
CA ILE A 215 -14.83 10.69 1.69
C ILE A 215 -15.42 9.29 1.71
N VAL A 216 -16.23 8.95 0.73
CA VAL A 216 -16.93 7.65 0.66
C VAL A 216 -15.93 6.50 0.54
N GLU A 217 -14.92 6.66 -0.31
CA GLU A 217 -13.97 5.59 -0.58
C GLU A 217 -12.99 5.38 0.57
N ARG A 218 -12.50 6.46 1.19
CA ARG A 218 -11.63 6.33 2.37
C ARG A 218 -12.37 5.79 3.60
N ALA A 219 -13.70 5.97 3.71
CA ALA A 219 -14.52 5.39 4.76
C ALA A 219 -14.81 3.89 4.56
N MET A 220 -14.56 3.37 3.36
CA MET A 220 -14.93 2.00 2.95
C MET A 220 -14.37 0.92 3.91
N PHE A 221 -13.20 1.13 4.46
CA PHE A 221 -12.50 0.14 5.29
C PHE A 221 -12.55 0.45 6.80
N GLN A 222 -13.51 1.30 7.24
CA GLN A 222 -13.73 1.51 8.68
C GLN A 222 -13.98 0.16 9.36
N SER A 223 -13.38 -0.07 10.51
CA SER A 223 -13.36 -1.31 11.30
C SER A 223 -12.54 -2.47 10.68
N TYR A 224 -12.31 -2.47 9.37
CA TYR A 224 -11.53 -3.50 8.69
C TYR A 224 -10.02 -3.22 8.76
N ALA A 225 -9.61 -1.98 8.48
CA ALA A 225 -8.20 -1.61 8.44
C ALA A 225 -7.58 -1.56 9.85
N ASP A 226 -6.39 -2.14 10.02
CA ASP A 226 -5.52 -1.94 11.18
C ASP A 226 -4.59 -0.74 10.95
N PHE A 227 -4.14 -0.59 9.71
CA PHE A 227 -3.46 0.60 9.24
C PHE A 227 -3.85 0.88 7.79
N LEU A 228 -3.55 2.08 7.31
CA LEU A 228 -3.81 2.53 5.95
C LEU A 228 -2.51 3.08 5.37
N VAL A 229 -2.24 2.80 4.11
CA VAL A 229 -1.08 3.35 3.39
C VAL A 229 -1.54 4.34 2.34
N ALA A 230 -0.97 5.54 2.36
CA ALA A 230 -1.14 6.59 1.36
C ALA A 230 0.20 6.93 0.74
N ILE A 231 0.33 6.73 -0.56
CA ILE A 231 1.52 7.14 -1.32
C ILE A 231 1.18 8.36 -2.16
N GLU A 232 2.08 9.35 -2.15
CA GLU A 232 1.77 10.67 -2.68
C GLU A 232 2.92 11.28 -3.47
N TRP A 233 2.56 12.12 -4.42
CA TRP A 233 3.40 13.11 -5.06
C TRP A 233 2.66 14.45 -5.09
N ASN A 234 2.53 15.08 -3.92
CA ASN A 234 1.55 16.10 -3.65
C ASN A 234 2.15 17.37 -3.04
N ARG A 235 1.76 18.52 -3.59
CA ARG A 235 2.18 19.87 -3.14
C ARG A 235 1.29 20.41 -2.02
N ASP A 236 0.04 20.00 -1.95
CA ASP A 236 -0.94 20.50 -0.97
C ASP A 236 -0.82 19.76 0.37
N VAL A 237 0.35 19.87 0.95
CA VAL A 237 0.77 19.15 2.16
C VAL A 237 -0.18 19.38 3.33
N ASN A 238 -0.64 20.64 3.52
CA ASN A 238 -1.51 20.97 4.66
C ASN A 238 -2.88 20.33 4.54
N TYR A 239 -3.48 20.32 3.37
CA TYR A 239 -4.78 19.71 3.15
C TYR A 239 -4.74 18.20 3.39
N TYR A 240 -3.74 17.51 2.82
CA TYR A 240 -3.59 16.06 3.01
C TYR A 240 -3.20 15.69 4.45
N SER A 241 -2.42 16.52 5.11
CA SER A 241 -2.14 16.38 6.53
C SER A 241 -3.42 16.36 7.38
N ASN A 242 -4.35 17.29 7.09
CA ASN A 242 -5.64 17.35 7.78
C ASN A 242 -6.53 16.14 7.45
N ILE A 243 -6.51 15.67 6.20
CA ILE A 243 -7.20 14.44 5.81
C ILE A 243 -6.68 13.26 6.64
N LEU A 244 -5.37 13.05 6.70
CA LEU A 244 -4.78 11.91 7.42
C LEU A 244 -5.06 11.97 8.92
N GLU A 245 -5.03 13.17 9.51
CA GLU A 245 -5.37 13.33 10.92
C GLU A 245 -6.83 12.94 11.20
N SER A 246 -7.77 13.42 10.38
CA SER A 246 -9.18 13.05 10.50
C SER A 246 -9.37 11.56 10.24
N LEU A 247 -8.75 11.04 9.17
CA LEU A 247 -8.88 9.67 8.74
C LEU A 247 -8.43 8.66 9.80
N SER A 248 -7.32 8.95 10.50
CA SER A 248 -6.84 8.07 11.56
C SER A 248 -7.88 7.87 12.68
N ARG A 249 -8.68 8.91 12.97
CA ARG A 249 -9.75 8.86 13.97
C ARG A 249 -11.07 8.33 13.41
N ASP A 250 -11.42 8.71 12.17
CA ASP A 250 -12.68 8.34 11.52
C ASP A 250 -12.73 6.85 11.19
N ILE A 251 -11.60 6.27 10.78
CA ILE A 251 -11.46 4.82 10.54
C ILE A 251 -10.98 4.09 11.79
N HIS A 252 -10.35 4.80 12.71
CA HIS A 252 -9.72 4.31 13.92
C HIS A 252 -8.61 3.29 13.64
N CYS A 253 -7.63 3.69 12.81
CA CYS A 253 -6.47 2.89 12.44
C CYS A 253 -5.20 3.75 12.39
N TYR A 254 -4.03 3.12 12.30
CA TYR A 254 -2.82 3.85 11.96
C TYR A 254 -2.89 4.33 10.51
N CYS A 255 -2.35 5.51 10.22
CA CYS A 255 -2.23 6.03 8.84
C CYS A 255 -0.77 6.27 8.51
N VAL A 256 -0.30 5.65 7.42
CA VAL A 256 1.07 5.80 6.90
C VAL A 256 1.00 6.62 5.62
N GLN A 257 1.54 7.82 5.65
CA GLN A 257 1.61 8.73 4.51
C GLN A 257 3.05 8.83 4.05
N VAL A 258 3.30 8.60 2.76
CA VAL A 258 4.62 8.78 2.16
C VAL A 258 4.52 9.66 0.93
N ASN A 259 5.01 10.89 1.06
CA ASN A 259 5.06 11.87 0.00
C ASN A 259 6.50 12.00 -0.52
N SER A 260 6.66 12.47 -1.75
CA SER A 260 7.97 12.87 -2.25
C SER A 260 8.62 13.90 -1.33
N SER A 261 9.91 13.72 -1.04
CA SER A 261 10.67 14.65 -0.20
C SER A 261 10.84 16.06 -0.80
N ASN A 262 10.44 16.24 -2.07
CA ASN A 262 10.32 17.57 -2.69
C ASN A 262 9.33 18.44 -1.92
N TYR A 263 8.25 17.85 -1.41
CA TYR A 263 7.18 18.50 -0.69
C TYR A 263 7.16 18.12 0.79
N GLY A 264 7.55 16.88 1.11
CA GLY A 264 7.70 16.39 2.47
C GLY A 264 6.37 15.98 3.11
N ASP A 265 6.41 15.96 4.44
CA ASP A 265 5.33 15.61 5.34
C ASP A 265 4.95 14.11 5.34
N SER A 266 5.92 13.23 5.02
CA SER A 266 5.74 11.80 5.24
C SER A 266 5.68 11.49 6.74
N ARG A 267 4.73 10.64 7.15
CA ARG A 267 4.45 10.35 8.56
C ARG A 267 3.80 9.00 8.80
N ILE A 268 3.85 8.55 10.06
CA ILE A 268 2.96 7.54 10.62
C ILE A 268 2.15 8.20 11.73
N THR A 269 0.83 8.17 11.59
CA THR A 269 -0.11 8.79 12.52
C THR A 269 -0.99 7.71 13.17
N MET A 270 -1.27 7.85 14.46
CA MET A 270 -2.19 6.97 15.20
C MET A 270 -3.46 7.73 15.62
N PRO A 271 -4.59 7.04 15.89
CA PRO A 271 -5.83 7.67 16.35
C PRO A 271 -5.72 8.13 17.80
N SER A 272 -4.88 9.12 18.07
CA SER A 272 -4.62 9.69 19.40
C SER A 272 -4.92 11.18 19.46
N LYS A 273 -4.55 11.83 20.55
CA LYS A 273 -4.61 13.28 20.69
C LYS A 273 -3.70 13.95 19.69
N THR A 274 -4.02 15.20 19.34
CA THR A 274 -3.27 15.94 18.31
C THR A 274 -1.77 16.07 18.62
N GLU A 275 -1.43 16.21 19.89
CA GLU A 275 -0.05 16.35 20.36
C GLU A 275 0.76 15.03 20.32
N GLU A 276 0.07 13.90 20.33
CA GLU A 276 0.67 12.55 20.45
C GLU A 276 0.42 11.69 19.21
N LYS A 277 -0.29 12.22 18.21
CA LYS A 277 -0.75 11.44 17.06
C LYS A 277 0.35 10.94 16.15
N ASP A 278 1.39 11.75 15.93
CA ASP A 278 2.46 11.41 14.99
C ASP A 278 3.53 10.57 15.69
N ILE A 279 3.61 9.27 15.35
CA ILE A 279 4.66 8.36 15.81
C ILE A 279 5.99 8.81 15.23
N MET A 280 6.00 9.11 13.93
CA MET A 280 7.12 9.74 13.24
C MET A 280 6.64 10.68 12.16
N ARG A 281 7.48 11.67 11.81
CA ARG A 281 7.20 12.64 10.76
C ARG A 281 8.48 13.22 10.19
N THR A 282 8.56 13.40 8.85
CA THR A 282 9.65 14.10 8.20
C THR A 282 9.13 15.23 7.31
N LYS A 283 9.85 16.35 7.30
CA LYS A 283 9.51 17.51 6.46
C LYS A 283 10.07 17.43 5.05
N GLY A 284 10.66 16.30 4.67
CA GLY A 284 11.31 16.15 3.38
C GLY A 284 12.79 16.51 3.41
N GLY A 285 13.31 17.07 2.32
CA GLY A 285 14.71 17.47 2.21
C GLY A 285 15.41 16.86 1.01
N LYS A 286 16.74 17.10 0.92
CA LYS A 286 17.53 16.68 -0.25
C LYS A 286 18.10 15.26 -0.13
N ASN A 287 18.28 14.78 1.08
CA ASN A 287 18.93 13.48 1.33
C ASN A 287 17.92 12.34 1.20
N SER A 288 18.26 11.34 0.39
CA SER A 288 17.53 10.09 0.34
C SER A 288 17.85 9.27 1.58
N THR A 289 16.84 8.97 2.37
CA THR A 289 16.91 8.21 3.62
C THR A 289 15.60 7.49 3.91
N ILE A 290 15.58 6.70 4.98
CA ILE A 290 14.36 6.13 5.55
C ILE A 290 14.17 6.61 6.99
N LEU A 291 12.93 6.62 7.46
CA LEU A 291 12.60 6.68 8.87
C LEU A 291 11.90 5.36 9.21
N VAL A 292 12.20 4.83 10.40
CA VAL A 292 11.71 3.51 10.81
C VAL A 292 11.11 3.61 12.20
N ASP A 293 9.90 3.05 12.37
CA ASP A 293 9.26 2.90 13.67
C ASP A 293 8.25 1.74 13.64
N GLU A 294 7.69 1.39 14.78
CA GLU A 294 6.74 0.29 14.94
C GLU A 294 5.32 0.77 15.16
N ILE A 295 4.36 0.04 14.56
CA ILE A 295 2.93 0.13 14.91
C ILE A 295 2.51 -1.14 15.67
N ASP A 296 1.70 -0.97 16.72
CA ASP A 296 1.24 -2.07 17.58
C ASP A 296 -0.21 -2.45 17.24
N ILE A 297 -0.35 -3.45 16.38
CA ILE A 297 -1.65 -3.95 15.89
C ILE A 297 -2.45 -4.61 17.02
N LYS A 298 -1.77 -5.32 17.91
CA LYS A 298 -2.43 -5.95 19.06
C LYS A 298 -3.02 -4.87 19.98
N LYS A 299 -2.25 -3.85 20.30
CA LYS A 299 -2.67 -2.78 21.21
C LYS A 299 -3.89 -2.03 20.71
N ILE A 300 -3.93 -1.67 19.41
CA ILE A 300 -5.08 -0.96 18.84
C ILE A 300 -6.32 -1.85 18.80
N ARG A 301 -6.22 -3.12 18.42
CA ARG A 301 -7.35 -4.07 18.43
C ARG A 301 -7.89 -4.32 19.82
N GLU A 302 -7.02 -4.49 20.83
CA GLU A 302 -7.42 -4.64 22.22
C GLU A 302 -8.14 -3.40 22.75
N PHE A 303 -7.67 -2.20 22.35
CA PHE A 303 -8.35 -0.95 22.70
C PHE A 303 -9.74 -0.87 22.05
N GLN A 304 -9.86 -1.20 20.78
CA GLN A 304 -11.11 -1.18 20.03
C GLN A 304 -12.20 -2.10 20.63
N LEU A 305 -11.82 -3.17 21.32
CA LEU A 305 -12.76 -4.09 21.97
C LEU A 305 -13.17 -3.67 23.39
N LYS A 306 -12.59 -2.61 23.96
CA LYS A 306 -12.99 -2.10 25.27
C LYS A 306 -14.36 -1.44 25.20
N ASP A 307 -15.13 -1.56 26.27
CA ASP A 307 -16.33 -0.74 26.46
C ASP A 307 -16.00 0.76 26.38
N TYR A 308 -16.92 1.55 25.89
CA TYR A 308 -16.74 2.99 25.68
C TYR A 308 -16.21 3.73 26.92
N ASN A 309 -16.74 3.39 28.12
CA ASN A 309 -16.27 3.97 29.39
C ASN A 309 -14.80 3.63 29.70
N LEU A 310 -14.33 2.45 29.29
CA LEU A 310 -12.94 2.04 29.44
C LEU A 310 -12.05 2.72 28.39
N GLN A 311 -12.54 2.89 27.16
CA GLN A 311 -11.84 3.65 26.13
C GLN A 311 -11.63 5.12 26.56
N MET A 312 -12.63 5.77 27.16
CA MET A 312 -12.50 7.15 27.67
C MET A 312 -11.45 7.31 28.78
N LYS A 313 -11.23 6.27 29.58
CA LYS A 313 -10.22 6.27 30.65
C LYS A 313 -8.83 5.94 30.15
N ASP A 314 -8.72 5.26 29.00
CA ASP A 314 -7.45 4.92 28.37
C ASP A 314 -6.90 6.14 27.63
N LYS A 315 -5.62 6.44 27.86
CA LYS A 315 -4.98 7.62 27.27
C LYS A 315 -4.24 7.30 25.97
N GLY A 316 -4.14 6.01 25.59
CA GLY A 316 -3.34 5.58 24.44
C GLY A 316 -3.95 5.94 23.09
N PHE A 317 -5.27 5.87 22.97
CA PHE A 317 -6.00 6.19 21.74
C PHE A 317 -7.23 7.06 22.06
N LYS A 318 -7.79 7.69 21.03
CA LYS A 318 -9.14 8.27 21.08
C LYS A 318 -10.17 7.15 21.01
N THR A 319 -11.38 7.42 21.48
CA THR A 319 -12.50 6.47 21.40
C THR A 319 -12.83 6.14 19.94
N THR A 320 -13.31 4.91 19.72
CA THR A 320 -13.82 4.50 18.41
C THR A 320 -14.95 5.42 17.93
N PRO A 321 -15.02 5.74 16.63
CA PRO A 321 -16.02 6.65 16.09
C PRO A 321 -17.42 6.00 16.06
N PRO A 322 -18.49 6.79 15.92
CA PRO A 322 -19.82 6.27 15.65
C PRO A 322 -19.86 5.35 14.42
N GLY A 323 -20.59 4.25 14.50
CA GLY A 323 -20.71 3.27 13.43
C GLY A 323 -19.52 2.29 13.33
N PHE A 324 -18.56 2.36 14.24
CA PHE A 324 -17.46 1.40 14.29
C PHE A 324 -17.98 0.00 14.67
N ASP A 325 -17.66 -1.00 13.85
CA ASP A 325 -18.10 -2.38 14.06
C ASP A 325 -17.04 -3.19 14.84
N HIS A 326 -17.25 -3.32 16.14
CA HIS A 326 -16.38 -4.09 17.03
C HIS A 326 -16.36 -5.58 16.73
N LYS A 327 -17.43 -6.12 16.08
CA LYS A 327 -17.49 -7.52 15.70
C LYS A 327 -16.43 -7.87 14.63
N ILE A 328 -16.22 -6.98 13.67
CA ILE A 328 -15.17 -7.16 12.64
C ILE A 328 -13.79 -7.29 13.31
N VAL A 329 -13.50 -6.47 14.33
CA VAL A 329 -12.25 -6.59 15.09
C VAL A 329 -12.13 -7.91 15.83
N LEU A 330 -13.22 -8.38 16.40
CA LEU A 330 -13.26 -9.68 17.09
C LEU A 330 -13.04 -10.83 16.11
N ASP A 331 -13.69 -10.78 14.93
CA ASP A 331 -13.53 -11.78 13.87
C ASP A 331 -12.06 -11.84 13.39
N LYS A 332 -11.39 -10.66 13.19
CA LYS A 332 -9.95 -10.60 12.87
C LYS A 332 -9.10 -11.29 13.94
N ILE A 333 -9.35 -11.02 15.23
CA ILE A 333 -8.57 -11.62 16.33
C ILE A 333 -8.75 -13.13 16.37
N ARG A 334 -9.95 -13.62 16.10
CA ARG A 334 -10.28 -15.06 16.07
C ARG A 334 -9.84 -15.77 14.79
N GLY A 335 -9.39 -15.03 13.78
CA GLY A 335 -9.09 -15.58 12.45
C GLY A 335 -10.35 -16.04 11.71
N GLU A 336 -11.51 -15.47 12.02
CA GLU A 336 -12.76 -15.76 11.35
C GLU A 336 -12.84 -15.01 10.01
N LYS A 337 -13.60 -15.56 9.07
CA LYS A 337 -13.74 -14.94 7.75
C LYS A 337 -14.48 -13.60 7.87
N LEU A 338 -13.86 -12.53 7.37
CA LEU A 338 -14.50 -11.22 7.28
C LEU A 338 -15.67 -11.27 6.28
N LYS A 339 -16.82 -10.77 6.71
CA LYS A 339 -18.07 -10.75 5.92
C LYS A 339 -18.35 -9.36 5.39
#